data_04830b7316e24bf4a67d66f822279009
#
_entry.id   04830b7316e24bf4a67d66f822279009
#
_cell.length_a   1.000
_cell.length_b   1.000
_cell.length_c   1.000
_cell.angle_alpha   90.00
_cell.angle_beta   90.00
_cell.angle_gamma   90.00
#
_symmetry.space_group_name_H-M   'P 1'
#
loop_
_entity.id
_entity.type
_entity.pdbx_description
1 polymer ?
#
loop_
_entity_poly.entity_id
_entity_poly.type
_entity_poly.pdbx_seq_one_letter_code
_entity_poly.pdbx_strand_id
1 'polypeptide(L)'
;MKKRQLAILGSTGSIGTQALEVVSEHSDLFEVYALTANNQVDLLINQARKYMPEVVVIANERKYPELKEALEACRSRYGRVPT
;
A
#
# COMPACT_ATOMS: atom_id res chain seq x y z
N MET A 1 -4.01 13.03 -18.99
CA MET A 1 -4.99 11.95 -18.85
C MET A 1 -4.95 11.41 -17.42
N LYS A 2 -6.10 11.09 -16.86
CA LYS A 2 -6.15 10.58 -15.50
C LYS A 2 -5.69 9.14 -15.46
N LYS A 3 -4.89 8.83 -14.46
CA LYS A 3 -4.48 7.45 -14.21
C LYS A 3 -5.64 6.68 -13.59
N ARG A 4 -5.68 5.39 -13.86
CA ARG A 4 -6.62 4.50 -13.18
C ARG A 4 -6.12 4.23 -11.77
N GLN A 5 -7.02 4.37 -10.80
CA GLN A 5 -6.69 4.09 -9.41
C GLN A 5 -7.05 2.65 -9.08
N LEU A 6 -6.09 1.95 -8.51
CA LEU A 6 -6.24 0.52 -8.22
C LEU A 6 -6.16 0.26 -6.72
N ALA A 7 -7.03 -0.62 -6.25
CA ALA A 7 -6.94 -1.16 -4.90
C ALA A 7 -6.37 -2.57 -5.01
N ILE A 8 -5.23 -2.80 -4.36
CA ILE A 8 -4.56 -4.09 -4.42
C ILE A 8 -4.84 -4.83 -3.12
N LEU A 9 -5.74 -5.78 -3.18
CA LEU A 9 -6.10 -6.59 -2.02
C LEU A 9 -5.11 -7.72 -1.88
N GLY A 10 -4.53 -7.86 -0.67
CA GLY A 10 -3.49 -8.85 -0.45
C GLY A 10 -2.20 -8.49 -1.18
N SER A 11 -1.78 -7.25 -1.07
CA SER A 11 -0.64 -6.73 -1.84
C SER A 11 0.68 -7.43 -1.53
N THR A 12 0.77 -8.11 -0.40
CA THR A 12 1.99 -8.83 -0.01
C THR A 12 1.99 -10.28 -0.48
N GLY A 13 0.88 -10.77 -1.05
CA GLY A 13 0.81 -12.11 -1.61
C GLY A 13 1.39 -12.17 -3.00
N SER A 14 1.46 -13.40 -3.55
CA SER A 14 2.08 -13.60 -4.87
C SER A 14 1.39 -12.82 -5.97
N ILE A 15 0.05 -12.86 -6.00
CA ILE A 15 -0.70 -12.16 -7.04
C ILE A 15 -0.63 -10.67 -6.84
N GLY A 16 -0.71 -10.22 -5.59
CA GLY A 16 -0.63 -8.79 -5.28
C GLY A 16 0.72 -8.19 -5.65
N THR A 17 1.82 -8.91 -5.37
CA THR A 17 3.14 -8.41 -5.74
C THR A 17 3.31 -8.36 -7.25
N GLN A 18 2.76 -9.33 -7.98
CA GLN A 18 2.79 -9.30 -9.45
C GLN A 18 1.98 -8.12 -9.99
N ALA A 19 0.83 -7.84 -9.39
CA ALA A 19 0.02 -6.70 -9.80
C ALA A 19 0.77 -5.39 -9.61
N LEU A 20 1.51 -5.27 -8.50
CA LEU A 20 2.30 -4.07 -8.25
C LEU A 20 3.46 -3.92 -9.23
N GLU A 21 4.04 -5.03 -9.68
CA GLU A 21 5.06 -4.98 -10.73
C GLU A 21 4.49 -4.41 -12.02
N VAL A 22 3.29 -4.81 -12.39
CA VAL A 22 2.62 -4.27 -13.58
C VAL A 22 2.37 -2.77 -13.41
N VAL A 23 1.91 -2.35 -12.25
CA VAL A 23 1.73 -0.92 -11.98
C VAL A 23 3.04 -0.16 -12.12
N SER A 24 4.13 -0.75 -11.61
CA SER A 24 5.45 -0.13 -11.69
C SER A 24 5.92 0.05 -13.13
N GLU A 25 5.62 -0.91 -14.00
CA GLU A 25 5.97 -0.85 -15.41
C GLU A 25 5.10 0.12 -16.19
N HIS A 26 3.92 0.41 -15.69
CA HIS A 26 2.95 1.28 -16.35
C HIS A 26 2.50 2.40 -15.44
N SER A 27 3.46 3.05 -14.79
CA SER A 27 3.17 4.10 -13.80
C SER A 27 2.52 5.34 -14.42
N ASP A 28 2.57 5.46 -15.74
CA ASP A 28 1.89 6.52 -16.46
C ASP A 28 0.39 6.26 -16.64
N LEU A 29 -0.03 4.99 -16.49
CA LEU A 29 -1.41 4.57 -16.69
C LEU A 29 -2.14 4.27 -15.38
N PHE A 30 -1.41 3.85 -14.35
CA PHE A 30 -2.00 3.36 -13.12
C PHE A 30 -1.36 4.00 -11.91
N GLU A 31 -2.16 4.18 -10.88
CA GLU A 31 -1.65 4.54 -9.57
C GLU A 31 -2.35 3.70 -8.51
N VAL A 32 -1.68 3.48 -7.38
CA VAL A 32 -2.23 2.66 -6.32
C VAL A 32 -3.02 3.54 -5.36
N TYR A 33 -4.32 3.26 -5.24
CA TYR A 33 -5.17 3.94 -4.30
C TYR A 33 -5.11 3.30 -2.92
N ALA A 34 -5.14 1.97 -2.87
CA ALA A 34 -5.18 1.25 -1.59
C ALA A 34 -4.34 -0.02 -1.66
N LEU A 35 -3.70 -0.34 -0.55
CA LEU A 35 -2.99 -1.59 -0.34
C LEU A 35 -3.54 -2.26 0.91
N THR A 36 -3.77 -3.56 0.84
CA THR A 36 -4.18 -4.33 2.01
C THR A 36 -3.31 -5.56 2.19
N ALA A 37 -3.10 -5.96 3.42
CA ALA A 37 -2.36 -7.17 3.74
C ALA A 37 -2.90 -7.77 5.03
N ASN A 38 -2.58 -9.04 5.30
CA ASN A 38 -2.99 -9.70 6.53
C ASN A 38 -1.97 -9.50 7.65
N ASN A 39 -0.76 -10.03 7.47
CA ASN A 39 0.26 -10.04 8.53
C ASN A 39 1.60 -9.46 8.12
N GLN A 40 1.88 -9.35 6.84
CA GLN A 40 3.19 -8.97 6.32
C GLN A 40 3.41 -7.46 6.41
N VAL A 41 3.51 -6.95 7.63
CA VAL A 41 3.58 -5.52 7.85
C VAL A 41 4.83 -4.89 7.25
N ASP A 42 5.98 -5.56 7.36
CA ASP A 42 7.23 -5.00 6.84
C ASP A 42 7.18 -4.79 5.33
N LEU A 43 6.67 -5.81 4.61
CA LEU A 43 6.54 -5.70 3.17
C LEU A 43 5.49 -4.67 2.79
N LEU A 44 4.38 -4.63 3.53
CA LEU A 44 3.34 -3.63 3.30
C LEU A 44 3.87 -2.21 3.47
N ILE A 45 4.68 -1.98 4.50
CA ILE A 45 5.30 -0.67 4.74
C ILE A 45 6.20 -0.30 3.55
N ASN A 46 7.02 -1.23 3.08
CA ASN A 46 7.89 -0.98 1.94
C ASN A 46 7.09 -0.65 0.69
N GLN A 47 5.99 -1.38 0.46
CA GLN A 47 5.10 -1.11 -0.67
C GLN A 47 4.44 0.26 -0.55
N ALA A 48 4.00 0.61 0.65
CA ALA A 48 3.38 1.90 0.89
C ALA A 48 4.33 3.06 0.61
N ARG A 49 5.58 2.90 1.00
CA ARG A 49 6.61 3.93 0.73
C ARG A 49 6.92 4.07 -0.74
N LYS A 50 6.86 2.96 -1.47
CA LYS A 50 7.18 2.98 -2.91
C LYS A 50 6.03 3.52 -3.74
N TYR A 51 4.82 3.07 -3.47
CA TYR A 51 3.66 3.38 -4.30
C TYR A 51 2.81 4.54 -3.78
N MET A 52 3.01 4.92 -2.54
CA MET A 52 2.34 6.08 -1.92
C MET A 52 0.82 6.06 -2.09
N PRO A 53 0.15 4.99 -1.63
CA PRO A 53 -1.30 4.90 -1.78
C PRO A 53 -2.02 5.86 -0.83
N GLU A 54 -3.28 6.12 -1.13
CA GLU A 54 -4.15 6.93 -0.29
C GLU A 54 -4.50 6.19 1.01
N VAL A 55 -4.69 4.87 0.90
CA VAL A 55 -5.19 4.04 1.99
C VAL A 55 -4.32 2.80 2.14
N VAL A 56 -3.97 2.46 3.37
CA VAL A 56 -3.23 1.25 3.69
C VAL A 56 -3.94 0.54 4.84
N VAL A 57 -4.25 -0.73 4.66
CA VAL A 57 -4.97 -1.52 5.67
C VAL A 57 -4.20 -2.78 6.00
N ILE A 58 -4.08 -3.08 7.28
CA ILE A 58 -3.57 -4.38 7.72
C ILE A 58 -4.65 -5.07 8.53
N ALA A 59 -4.91 -6.35 8.21
CA ALA A 59 -5.98 -7.10 8.85
C ALA A 59 -5.62 -7.53 10.26
N ASN A 60 -4.36 -7.79 10.55
CA ASN A 60 -3.92 -8.19 11.88
C ASN A 60 -3.81 -6.96 12.77
N GLU A 61 -4.72 -6.81 13.70
CA GLU A 61 -4.75 -5.67 14.61
C GLU A 61 -3.47 -5.51 15.42
N ARG A 62 -2.78 -6.59 15.72
CA ARG A 62 -1.54 -6.54 16.48
C ARG A 62 -0.42 -5.85 15.71
N LYS A 63 -0.53 -5.86 14.38
CA LYS A 63 0.46 -5.23 13.50
C LYS A 63 0.12 -3.79 13.17
N TYR A 64 -1.09 -3.36 13.49
CA TYR A 64 -1.52 -2.01 13.16
C TYR A 64 -0.66 -0.91 13.80
N PRO A 65 -0.29 -0.99 15.08
CA PRO A 65 0.54 0.06 15.67
C PRO A 65 1.89 0.24 14.95
N GLU A 66 2.49 -0.87 14.53
CA GLU A 66 3.75 -0.85 13.79
C GLU A 66 3.58 -0.16 12.45
N LEU A 67 2.50 -0.48 11.73
CA LEU A 67 2.18 0.13 10.47
C LEU A 67 1.95 1.64 10.62
N LYS A 68 1.16 2.01 11.61
CA LYS A 68 0.84 3.41 11.87
C LYS A 68 2.10 4.22 12.15
N GLU A 69 2.95 3.71 13.03
CA GLU A 69 4.19 4.38 13.38
C GLU A 69 5.09 4.60 12.17
N ALA A 70 5.22 3.56 11.33
CA ALA A 70 6.04 3.66 10.14
C ALA A 70 5.49 4.67 9.14
N LEU A 71 4.17 4.69 8.96
CA LEU A 71 3.55 5.63 8.02
C LEU A 71 3.52 7.05 8.54
N GLU A 72 3.47 7.23 9.85
CA GLU A 72 3.56 8.56 10.44
C GLU A 72 4.91 9.20 10.18
N ALA A 73 5.96 8.40 10.10
CA ALA A 73 7.29 8.90 9.74
C ALA A 73 7.32 9.46 8.32
N CYS A 74 6.40 9.02 7.48
CA CYS A 74 6.28 9.47 6.08
C CYS A 74 5.00 10.26 5.86
N ARG A 75 4.44 10.83 6.90
CA ARG A 75 3.08 11.35 6.92
C ARG A 75 2.78 12.42 5.88
N SER A 76 3.77 13.11 5.43
CA SER A 76 3.55 14.14 4.43
C SER A 76 3.01 13.58 3.12
N ARG A 77 3.16 12.28 2.92
CA ARG A 77 2.69 11.57 1.73
C ARG A 77 1.34 10.91 1.91
N TYR A 78 0.97 10.60 3.15
CA TYR A 78 -0.22 9.82 3.44
C TYR A 78 -1.19 10.64 4.25
N GLY A 79 -2.34 10.87 3.71
CA GLY A 79 -3.34 11.67 4.38
C GLY A 79 -3.97 10.93 5.56
N ARG A 80 -3.90 9.62 5.57
CA ARG A 80 -4.53 8.81 6.60
C ARG A 80 -3.99 7.41 6.64
N VAL A 81 -4.12 6.78 7.79
CA VAL A 81 -3.86 5.36 7.99
C VAL A 81 -5.16 4.78 8.51
N PRO A 82 -5.83 3.88 7.76
CA PRO A 82 -7.10 3.33 8.21
C PRO A 82 -6.93 2.40 9.39
N THR A 83 -7.91 2.36 10.22
CA THR A 83 -7.96 1.49 11.40
C THR A 83 -8.77 0.23 11.10
#